data_47db48d2695ecfdf69c7af908ae38e6d
#
_entry.id   47db48d2695ecfdf69c7af908ae38e6d
#
_cell.length_a   1.000
_cell.length_b   1.000
_cell.length_c   1.000
_cell.angle_alpha   90.00
_cell.angle_beta   90.00
_cell.angle_gamma   90.00
#
_symmetry.space_group_name_H-M   'P 1'
#
loop_
_entity.id
_entity.type
_entity.pdbx_description
1 polymer ?
#
loop_
_entity_poly.entity_id
_entity_poly.type
_entity_poly.pdbx_seq_one_letter_code
_entity_poly.pdbx_strand_id
1 'polypeptide(L)'
;MNLLRPSEVQTIVGLNRETLRYWRRKLPPLRSKRGNQSCFTLGDALALRVLNRLVTSGHGVCVFSGLAAELFQKLNGPEWPRLEHRRLLVCPTKKTVQLLPVSEPIEQVFDEVTFVIDLTADVLTLRNARWGMPDEPTRKPQVSLLTER
;
A
#
# COMPACT_ATOMS: atom_id res chain seq x y z
N MET A 1 10.79 -5.10 16.19
CA MET A 1 10.10 -4.62 14.98
C MET A 1 10.30 -3.14 14.80
N ASN A 2 10.62 -2.74 13.61
CA ASN A 2 10.87 -1.33 13.31
C ASN A 2 9.58 -0.66 12.85
N LEU A 3 9.16 0.33 13.60
CA LEU A 3 7.95 1.07 13.28
C LEU A 3 8.30 2.41 12.63
N LEU A 4 7.39 2.92 11.84
CA LEU A 4 7.57 4.16 11.12
C LEU A 4 6.78 5.28 11.77
N ARG A 5 7.32 6.49 11.69
CA ARG A 5 6.61 7.68 12.13
C ARG A 5 5.64 8.13 11.04
N PRO A 6 4.63 8.91 11.42
CA PRO A 6 3.72 9.45 10.40
C PRO A 6 4.44 10.22 9.30
N SER A 7 5.48 10.98 9.62
CA SER A 7 6.20 11.75 8.62
C SER A 7 6.92 10.84 7.62
N GLU A 8 7.45 9.72 8.10
CA GLU A 8 8.10 8.75 7.23
C GLU A 8 7.07 8.08 6.30
N VAL A 9 5.91 7.77 6.86
CA VAL A 9 4.83 7.18 6.07
C VAL A 9 4.37 8.15 4.99
N GLN A 10 4.24 9.42 5.32
CA GLN A 10 3.85 10.43 4.33
C GLN A 10 4.82 10.44 3.15
N THR A 11 6.11 10.41 3.45
CA THR A 11 7.12 10.44 2.40
C THR A 11 7.10 9.16 1.55
N ILE A 12 7.04 8.02 2.20
CA ILE A 12 7.11 6.73 1.51
C ILE A 12 5.87 6.50 0.67
N VAL A 13 4.70 6.83 1.21
CA VAL A 13 3.44 6.58 0.52
C VAL A 13 3.11 7.68 -0.48
N GLY A 14 3.59 8.89 -0.21
CA GLY A 14 3.27 10.03 -1.06
C GLY A 14 1.98 10.70 -0.65
N LEU A 15 1.67 10.69 0.65
CA LEU A 15 0.50 11.36 1.19
C LEU A 15 0.90 12.67 1.84
N ASN A 16 0.01 13.67 1.75
CA ASN A 16 0.25 14.86 2.53
C ASN A 16 -0.33 14.65 3.94
N ARG A 17 0.00 15.59 4.82
CA ARG A 17 -0.35 15.48 6.23
C ARG A 17 -1.86 15.44 6.45
N GLU A 18 -2.59 16.26 5.69
CA GLU A 18 -4.03 16.35 5.87
C GLU A 18 -4.73 15.06 5.41
N THR A 19 -4.26 14.49 4.32
CA THR A 19 -4.83 13.25 3.82
C THR A 19 -4.62 12.12 4.83
N LEU A 20 -3.41 12.01 5.37
CA LEU A 20 -3.14 10.96 6.36
C LEU A 20 -4.01 11.17 7.59
N ARG A 21 -4.16 12.41 8.04
CA ARG A 21 -5.01 12.70 9.20
C ARG A 21 -6.45 12.27 8.93
N TYR A 22 -6.96 12.57 7.74
CA TYR A 22 -8.32 12.20 7.36
C TYR A 22 -8.48 10.69 7.35
N TRP A 23 -7.51 9.98 6.74
CA TRP A 23 -7.58 8.53 6.66
C TRP A 23 -7.50 7.87 8.02
N ARG A 24 -6.74 8.45 8.95
CA ARG A 24 -6.65 7.92 10.30
C ARG A 24 -8.00 7.94 11.01
N ARG A 25 -8.87 8.85 10.64
CA ARG A 25 -10.22 8.90 11.19
C ARG A 25 -11.17 7.95 10.46
N LYS A 26 -10.96 7.76 9.17
CA LYS A 26 -11.91 7.01 8.34
C LYS A 26 -11.64 5.52 8.27
N LEU A 27 -10.39 5.11 8.42
CA LEU A 27 -10.01 3.71 8.30
C LEU A 27 -9.87 3.09 9.69
N PRO A 28 -10.72 2.10 10.03
CA PRO A 28 -10.69 1.53 11.38
C PRO A 28 -9.32 1.07 11.87
N PRO A 29 -8.49 0.41 11.04
CA PRO A 29 -7.18 -0.03 11.52
C PRO A 29 -6.27 1.10 11.96
N LEU A 30 -6.50 2.32 11.50
CA LEU A 30 -5.63 3.45 11.81
C LEU A 30 -6.12 4.28 12.99
N ARG A 31 -7.30 3.99 13.50
CA ARG A 31 -7.88 4.82 14.56
C ARG A 31 -7.07 4.81 15.84
N SER A 32 -6.34 3.73 16.10
CA SER A 32 -5.51 3.63 17.29
C SER A 32 -4.12 4.21 17.10
N LYS A 33 -3.75 4.59 15.87
CA LYS A 33 -2.41 5.08 15.58
C LYS A 33 -2.42 6.59 15.57
N ARG A 34 -2.19 7.17 16.74
CA ARG A 34 -2.32 8.61 16.94
C ARG A 34 -0.99 9.25 17.26
N GLY A 35 -0.94 10.57 17.06
CA GLY A 35 0.23 11.35 17.41
C GLY A 35 1.35 11.20 16.41
N ASN A 36 2.55 11.58 16.83
CA ASN A 36 3.73 11.59 15.97
C ASN A 36 4.70 10.47 16.30
N GLN A 37 4.27 9.52 17.11
CA GLN A 37 5.13 8.42 17.50
C GLN A 37 5.25 7.41 16.38
N SER A 38 6.30 6.61 16.44
CA SER A 38 6.51 5.52 15.50
C SER A 38 5.50 4.42 15.80
N CYS A 39 4.48 4.31 14.98
CA CYS A 39 3.40 3.35 15.23
C CYS A 39 2.93 2.62 13.97
N PHE A 40 3.52 2.91 12.82
CA PHE A 40 3.13 2.26 11.57
C PHE A 40 4.12 1.16 11.21
N THR A 41 3.60 -0.01 10.86
CA THR A 41 4.43 -1.10 10.36
C THR A 41 4.68 -0.90 8.86
N LEU A 42 5.61 -1.70 8.31
CA LEU A 42 5.80 -1.71 6.87
C LEU A 42 4.54 -2.20 6.14
N GLY A 43 3.84 -3.17 6.75
CA GLY A 43 2.58 -3.63 6.19
C GLY A 43 1.53 -2.53 6.17
N ASP A 44 1.49 -1.70 7.21
CA ASP A 44 0.59 -0.55 7.23
C ASP A 44 0.93 0.42 6.10
N ALA A 45 2.22 0.69 5.90
CA ALA A 45 2.65 1.58 4.82
C ALA A 45 2.29 1.01 3.46
N LEU A 46 2.44 -0.29 3.29
CA LEU A 46 2.06 -0.94 2.03
C LEU A 46 0.56 -0.81 1.79
N ALA A 47 -0.25 -1.04 2.83
CA ALA A 47 -1.69 -0.89 2.70
C ALA A 47 -2.06 0.54 2.31
N LEU A 48 -1.38 1.52 2.89
CA LEU A 48 -1.64 2.90 2.55
C LEU A 48 -1.23 3.24 1.12
N ARG A 49 -0.12 2.64 0.64
CA ARG A 49 0.27 2.84 -0.75
C ARG A 49 -0.77 2.26 -1.70
N VAL A 50 -1.28 1.07 -1.40
CA VAL A 50 -2.32 0.45 -2.20
C VAL A 50 -3.56 1.35 -2.24
N LEU A 51 -3.99 1.81 -1.06
CA LEU A 51 -5.15 2.68 -0.98
C LEU A 51 -4.93 3.99 -1.74
N ASN A 52 -3.73 4.53 -1.66
CA ASN A 52 -3.44 5.77 -2.37
C ASN A 52 -3.55 5.58 -3.88
N ARG A 53 -3.08 4.43 -4.38
CA ARG A 53 -3.22 4.14 -5.81
C ARG A 53 -4.69 4.05 -6.21
N LEU A 54 -5.51 3.41 -5.37
CA LEU A 54 -6.94 3.28 -5.66
C LEU A 54 -7.64 4.63 -5.60
N VAL A 55 -7.29 5.44 -4.62
CA VAL A 55 -7.90 6.76 -4.47
C VAL A 55 -7.49 7.69 -5.61
N THR A 56 -6.21 7.66 -6.01
CA THR A 56 -5.77 8.51 -7.11
C THR A 56 -6.36 8.07 -8.44
N SER A 57 -6.87 6.84 -8.51
CA SER A 57 -7.57 6.35 -9.69
C SER A 57 -9.03 6.78 -9.71
N GLY A 58 -9.46 7.58 -8.75
CA GLY A 58 -10.80 8.16 -8.76
C GLY A 58 -11.78 7.60 -7.75
N HIS A 59 -11.31 6.81 -6.79
CA HIS A 59 -12.18 6.18 -5.80
C HIS A 59 -11.98 6.81 -4.44
N GLY A 60 -13.06 7.13 -3.75
CA GLY A 60 -12.96 7.69 -2.40
C GLY A 60 -12.51 6.65 -1.41
N VAL A 61 -11.77 7.10 -0.39
CA VAL A 61 -11.24 6.18 0.62
C VAL A 61 -12.36 5.47 1.37
N CYS A 62 -13.50 6.10 1.50
CA CYS A 62 -14.63 5.50 2.22
C CYS A 62 -15.17 4.25 1.53
N VAL A 63 -14.94 4.11 0.23
CA VAL A 63 -15.34 2.90 -0.50
C VAL A 63 -14.62 1.68 0.07
N PHE A 64 -13.42 1.87 0.59
CA PHE A 64 -12.59 0.78 1.08
C PHE A 64 -12.62 0.62 2.59
N SER A 65 -13.37 1.46 3.31
CA SER A 65 -13.35 1.40 4.78
C SER A 65 -13.85 0.06 5.31
N GLY A 66 -14.81 -0.56 4.62
CA GLY A 66 -15.39 -1.83 5.07
C GLY A 66 -14.44 -3.01 4.93
N LEU A 67 -13.42 -2.91 4.08
CA LEU A 67 -12.45 -3.99 3.91
C LEU A 67 -11.07 -3.63 4.44
N ALA A 68 -10.94 -2.45 5.04
CA ALA A 68 -9.63 -1.97 5.48
C ALA A 68 -9.00 -2.89 6.51
N ALA A 69 -9.79 -3.39 7.45
CA ALA A 69 -9.25 -4.28 8.48
C ALA A 69 -8.61 -5.53 7.86
N GLU A 70 -9.30 -6.13 6.89
CA GLU A 70 -8.76 -7.31 6.23
C GLU A 70 -7.54 -6.98 5.39
N LEU A 71 -7.56 -5.84 4.71
CA LEU A 71 -6.43 -5.41 3.91
C LEU A 71 -5.18 -5.24 4.77
N PHE A 72 -5.30 -4.50 5.86
CA PHE A 72 -4.16 -4.26 6.75
C PHE A 72 -3.67 -5.57 7.37
N GLN A 73 -4.61 -6.44 7.74
CA GLN A 73 -4.24 -7.72 8.34
C GLN A 73 -3.45 -8.59 7.37
N LYS A 74 -3.90 -8.68 6.12
CA LYS A 74 -3.21 -9.53 5.14
C LYS A 74 -1.83 -8.99 4.79
N LEU A 75 -1.68 -7.68 4.72
CA LEU A 75 -0.41 -7.09 4.36
C LEU A 75 0.57 -7.03 5.53
N ASN A 76 0.09 -7.29 6.76
CA ASN A 76 0.94 -7.39 7.94
C ASN A 76 1.17 -8.83 8.35
N GLY A 77 0.73 -9.80 7.56
CA GLY A 77 0.79 -11.20 7.93
C GLY A 77 2.15 -11.82 7.70
N PRO A 78 2.25 -13.14 7.93
CA PRO A 78 3.52 -13.86 7.75
C PRO A 78 3.95 -13.95 6.29
N GLU A 79 3.10 -13.56 5.36
CA GLU A 79 3.46 -13.53 3.95
C GLU A 79 4.39 -12.38 3.60
N TRP A 80 4.64 -11.46 4.55
CA TRP A 80 5.39 -10.23 4.25
C TRP A 80 6.64 -10.45 3.39
N PRO A 81 7.50 -11.43 3.67
CA PRO A 81 8.71 -11.59 2.86
C PRO A 81 8.44 -11.98 1.42
N ARG A 82 7.24 -12.45 1.12
CA ARG A 82 6.88 -12.92 -0.22
C ARG A 82 5.92 -12.00 -0.95
N LEU A 83 5.56 -10.88 -0.35
CA LEU A 83 4.55 -10.01 -0.94
C LEU A 83 4.98 -9.44 -2.27
N GLU A 84 6.28 -9.31 -2.52
CA GLU A 84 6.75 -8.80 -3.80
C GLU A 84 6.40 -9.72 -4.96
N HIS A 85 6.00 -10.97 -4.67
CA HIS A 85 5.61 -11.93 -5.70
C HIS A 85 4.11 -12.20 -5.65
N ARG A 86 3.33 -11.27 -5.10
CA ARG A 86 1.90 -11.45 -4.93
C ARG A 86 1.11 -10.38 -5.67
N ARG A 87 -0.09 -10.75 -6.07
CA ARG A 87 -1.09 -9.80 -6.53
C ARG A 87 -2.19 -9.72 -5.49
N LEU A 88 -2.75 -8.53 -5.38
CA LEU A 88 -3.82 -8.27 -4.43
C LEU A 88 -5.11 -8.10 -5.23
N LEU A 89 -6.14 -8.84 -4.86
CA LEU A 89 -7.46 -8.71 -5.45
C LEU A 89 -8.37 -8.07 -4.42
N VAL A 90 -8.90 -6.90 -4.75
CA VAL A 90 -9.73 -6.12 -3.83
C VAL A 90 -11.11 -5.93 -4.45
N CYS A 91 -12.13 -6.43 -3.78
CA CYS A 91 -13.51 -6.25 -4.20
C CYS A 91 -14.27 -5.46 -3.14
N PRO A 92 -14.48 -4.15 -3.36
CA PRO A 92 -15.14 -3.32 -2.34
C PRO A 92 -16.57 -3.73 -2.05
N THR A 93 -17.30 -4.16 -3.08
CA THR A 93 -18.71 -4.51 -2.90
C THR A 93 -18.86 -5.72 -2.00
N LYS A 94 -18.03 -6.74 -2.20
CA LYS A 94 -18.05 -7.94 -1.37
C LYS A 94 -17.20 -7.79 -0.13
N LYS A 95 -16.46 -6.69 -0.03
CA LYS A 95 -15.54 -6.42 1.09
C LYS A 95 -14.54 -7.52 1.30
N THR A 96 -13.97 -8.02 0.19
CA THR A 96 -13.00 -9.11 0.23
C THR A 96 -11.65 -8.67 -0.30
N VAL A 97 -10.61 -9.28 0.26
CA VAL A 97 -9.23 -9.04 -0.13
C VAL A 97 -8.55 -10.40 -0.24
N GLN A 98 -7.88 -10.67 -1.37
CA GLN A 98 -7.19 -11.93 -1.59
C GLN A 98 -5.78 -11.65 -2.06
N LEU A 99 -4.85 -12.52 -1.66
CA LEU A 99 -3.47 -12.49 -2.15
C LEU A 99 -3.24 -13.71 -3.02
N LEU A 100 -2.75 -13.50 -4.23
CA LEU A 100 -2.45 -14.58 -5.16
C LEU A 100 -1.02 -14.44 -5.67
N PRO A 101 -0.34 -15.56 -5.97
CA PRO A 101 0.99 -15.48 -6.58
C PRO A 101 0.92 -14.78 -7.94
N VAL A 102 1.95 -14.00 -8.25
CA VAL A 102 2.00 -13.31 -9.54
C VAL A 102 2.03 -14.29 -10.69
N SER A 103 2.67 -15.44 -10.47
CA SER A 103 2.81 -16.47 -11.50
C SER A 103 1.51 -17.21 -11.78
N GLU A 104 0.54 -17.13 -10.89
CA GLU A 104 -0.71 -17.86 -11.04
C GLU A 104 -1.66 -17.06 -11.92
N PRO A 105 -2.21 -17.66 -13.00
CA PRO A 105 -3.15 -16.91 -13.83
C PRO A 105 -4.45 -16.66 -13.07
N ILE A 106 -5.10 -15.56 -13.40
CA ILE A 106 -6.39 -15.24 -12.84
C ILE A 106 -7.44 -15.85 -13.75
N GLU A 107 -8.04 -16.93 -13.29
CA GLU A 107 -9.05 -17.65 -14.08
C GLU A 107 -10.46 -17.42 -13.56
N GLN A 108 -10.53 -16.69 -12.47
CA GLN A 108 -11.78 -16.45 -11.77
C GLN A 108 -12.63 -15.44 -12.57
N VAL A 109 -13.92 -15.71 -12.65
CA VAL A 109 -14.86 -14.79 -13.28
C VAL A 109 -15.40 -13.89 -12.18
N PHE A 110 -15.30 -12.58 -12.37
CA PHE A 110 -15.78 -11.62 -11.39
C PHE A 110 -17.13 -11.09 -11.80
N ASP A 111 -18.10 -11.20 -10.89
CA ASP A 111 -19.44 -10.62 -11.09
C ASP A 111 -19.54 -9.23 -10.44
N GLU A 112 -18.48 -8.77 -9.80
CA GLU A 112 -18.39 -7.46 -9.18
C GLU A 112 -17.09 -6.80 -9.61
N VAL A 113 -17.04 -5.49 -9.50
CA VAL A 113 -15.81 -4.76 -9.80
C VAL A 113 -14.72 -5.20 -8.84
N THR A 114 -13.60 -5.64 -9.38
CA THR A 114 -12.48 -6.13 -8.59
C THR A 114 -11.20 -5.46 -9.09
N PHE A 115 -10.42 -4.93 -8.16
CA PHE A 115 -9.14 -4.30 -8.49
C PHE A 115 -8.05 -5.34 -8.33
N VAL A 116 -7.16 -5.41 -9.33
CA VAL A 116 -6.02 -6.34 -9.30
C VAL A 116 -4.77 -5.50 -9.24
N ILE A 117 -4.00 -5.69 -8.18
CA ILE A 117 -2.84 -4.85 -7.91
C ILE A 117 -1.62 -5.74 -7.74
N ASP A 118 -0.60 -5.53 -8.59
CA ASP A 118 0.68 -6.21 -8.45
C ASP A 118 1.48 -5.46 -7.39
N LEU A 119 1.90 -6.16 -6.35
CA LEU A 119 2.57 -5.55 -5.21
C LEU A 119 4.08 -5.40 -5.40
N THR A 120 4.63 -5.91 -6.49
CA THR A 120 6.08 -5.96 -6.67
C THR A 120 6.75 -4.61 -6.48
N ALA A 121 6.29 -3.61 -7.22
CA ALA A 121 6.92 -2.29 -7.18
C ALA A 121 6.76 -1.63 -5.82
N ASP A 122 5.59 -1.79 -5.22
CA ASP A 122 5.31 -1.16 -3.94
C ASP A 122 6.17 -1.75 -2.83
N VAL A 123 6.32 -3.08 -2.83
CA VAL A 123 7.14 -3.74 -1.81
C VAL A 123 8.61 -3.34 -1.97
N LEU A 124 9.09 -3.29 -3.21
CA LEU A 124 10.48 -2.88 -3.44
C LEU A 124 10.72 -1.43 -3.01
N THR A 125 9.76 -0.56 -3.28
CA THR A 125 9.88 0.83 -2.85
C THR A 125 9.98 0.93 -1.33
N LEU A 126 9.14 0.19 -0.62
CA LEU A 126 9.16 0.22 0.84
C LEU A 126 10.44 -0.38 1.39
N ARG A 127 10.90 -1.47 0.79
CA ARG A 127 12.12 -2.11 1.23
C ARG A 127 13.32 -1.18 1.08
N ASN A 128 13.42 -0.53 -0.06
CA ASN A 128 14.53 0.38 -0.31
C ASN A 128 14.48 1.59 0.62
N ALA A 129 13.30 2.15 0.80
CA ALA A 129 13.15 3.30 1.68
C ALA A 129 13.49 2.94 3.12
N ARG A 130 13.02 1.76 3.56
CA ARG A 130 13.22 1.34 4.94
C ARG A 130 14.69 1.11 5.26
N TRP A 131 15.42 0.52 4.31
CA TRP A 131 16.81 0.19 4.54
C TRP A 131 17.75 1.34 4.19
N GLY A 132 17.20 2.48 3.80
CA GLY A 132 18.01 3.64 3.52
C GLY A 132 18.92 3.48 2.34
N MET A 133 18.50 2.73 1.35
CA MET A 133 19.30 2.56 0.16
C MET A 133 19.54 3.91 -0.45
N PRO A 134 20.77 4.26 -0.65
CA PRO A 134 21.08 5.55 -1.18
C PRO A 134 20.42 5.66 -2.49
N ASP A 135 19.90 6.28 -2.60
CA ASP A 135 19.39 6.37 -3.64
C ASP A 135 20.09 6.84 -4.54
N GLU A 136 20.37 6.48 -4.86
CA GLU A 136 20.92 6.66 -5.61
C GLU A 136 20.44 7.50 -6.28
N PRO A 137 20.71 8.17 -6.37
CA PRO A 137 20.16 9.07 -6.73
C PRO A 137 19.60 9.16 -7.82
N THR A 138 19.53 9.07 -7.67
CA THR A 138 19.04 9.08 -8.25
C THR A 138 18.59 8.85 -9.13
N ARG A 139 18.40 8.49 -9.20
CA ARG A 139 18.01 8.07 -10.01
C ARG A 139 17.04 8.50 -10.48
N LYS A 140 17.06 9.19 -10.51
CA LYS A 140 16.32 9.61 -11.02
C LYS A 140 15.87 9.59 -11.96
N PRO A 141 15.93 9.44 -12.05
CA PRO A 141 15.50 9.27 -12.89
C PRO A 141 15.32 9.07 -13.64
N GLN A 142 15.38 9.07 -13.47
CA GLN A 142 15.40 8.91 -14.27
C GLN A 142 15.01 8.61 -14.91
N VAL A 143 14.93 8.86 -14.77
CA VAL A 143 14.77 8.81 -15.64
C VAL A 143 14.63 8.78 -16.37
N SER A 144 14.61 9.01 -16.08
CA SER A 144 14.64 9.07 -17.01
C SER A 144 14.68 8.93 -17.82
N LEU A 145 14.66 9.00 -17.67
CA LEU A 145 14.81 8.91 -18.64
C LEU A 145 14.78 8.65 -19.39
N LEU A 146 14.68 8.70 -19.25
CA LEU A 146 14.68 8.54 -20.17
C LEU A 146 14.55 8.57 -20.91
N THR A 147 14.40 8.75 -20.77
CA THR A 147 14.27 8.90 -21.59
C THR A 147 14.40 9.07 -22.34
N GLU A 148 14.43 9.33 -22.16
CA GLU A 148 14.53 9.50 -22.87
C GLU A 148 14.94 9.57 -23.71
N ARG A 149 15.16 9.70 -23.82
CA ARG A 149 15.38 9.80 -24.65
C ARG A 149 15.42 9.56 -25.43
#